data_22f74a7f7fdd34b9666e9567e32906d6
#
_entry.id   22f74a7f7fdd34b9666e9567e32906d6
#
_cell.length_a   1.000
_cell.length_b   1.000
_cell.length_c   1.000
_cell.angle_alpha   90.00
_cell.angle_beta   90.00
_cell.angle_gamma   90.00
#
_symmetry.space_group_name_H-M   'P 1'
#
loop_
_entity.id
_entity.type
_entity.pdbx_description
1 polymer ?
#
loop_
_entity_poly.entity_id
_entity_poly.type
_entity_poly.pdbx_seq_one_letter_code
_entity_poly.pdbx_strand_id
1 'polypeptide(L)'
;MEILNANNAYDLRKMINLCKNLWEKQSLVPIVGAGFSCDTPTDNGGHVQSARELRNTLLQYIEQYSQYDADEISNIKNQQLAELASSFWDIFDRIPSDKIGEFYSDISCNFKNISFFKEYQSAFLSIRWPCVFTLNYDTLIEDFSNRYYPVIPFDKINKFHARDKIKLFKIHGDVNRYLSTGDSKYFILSRDQYIHSMMSDQNRDMLDELLTAFSSKSILFFGCGLSEELDLLYSAQLSLVEKAKSINPRYQSIIYINFETEESIAKPLSRLTLDKLARYGITV
;
A
#
# COMPACT_ATOMS: atom_id res chain seq x y z
N MET A 1 -15.31 -6.01 17.83
CA MET A 1 -13.93 -5.53 17.61
C MET A 1 -13.18 -5.72 18.91
N GLU A 2 -12.03 -6.35 18.86
CA GLU A 2 -11.15 -6.53 20.02
C GLU A 2 -9.88 -5.68 19.74
N ILE A 3 -9.49 -4.85 20.70
CA ILE A 3 -8.27 -4.03 20.62
C ILE A 3 -7.26 -4.71 21.53
N LEU A 4 -6.10 -5.10 20.95
CA LEU A 4 -5.00 -5.73 21.68
C LEU A 4 -3.85 -4.73 21.77
N ASN A 5 -3.29 -4.59 22.96
CA ASN A 5 -2.16 -3.70 23.20
C ASN A 5 -0.84 -4.50 23.15
N ALA A 6 0.00 -4.24 22.17
CA ALA A 6 1.29 -4.92 22.02
C ALA A 6 2.26 -4.72 23.23
N ASN A 7 2.06 -3.67 24.02
CA ASN A 7 2.82 -3.44 25.27
C ASN A 7 2.31 -4.35 26.42
N ASN A 8 1.17 -5.00 26.26
CA ASN A 8 0.66 -6.00 27.22
C ASN A 8 1.08 -7.40 26.77
N ALA A 9 1.85 -8.09 27.56
CA ALA A 9 2.38 -9.42 27.23
C ALA A 9 1.28 -10.48 26.95
N TYR A 10 0.12 -10.37 27.59
CA TYR A 10 -1.01 -11.27 27.35
C TYR A 10 -1.63 -11.01 25.96
N ASP A 11 -1.91 -9.76 25.64
CA ASP A 11 -2.48 -9.35 24.37
C ASP A 11 -1.53 -9.68 23.22
N LEU A 12 -0.23 -9.40 23.39
CA LEU A 12 0.81 -9.74 22.41
C LEU A 12 0.84 -11.25 22.12
N ARG A 13 0.83 -12.07 23.16
CA ARG A 13 0.79 -13.54 23.01
C ARG A 13 -0.47 -14.00 22.28
N LYS A 14 -1.61 -13.41 22.59
CA LYS A 14 -2.89 -13.71 21.93
C LYS A 14 -2.83 -13.39 20.45
N MET A 15 -2.32 -12.22 20.09
CA MET A 15 -2.13 -11.78 18.70
C MET A 15 -1.17 -12.70 17.94
N ILE A 16 0.00 -13.02 18.53
CA ILE A 16 0.97 -13.95 17.95
C ILE A 16 0.35 -15.31 17.69
N ASN A 17 -0.36 -15.88 18.67
CA ASN A 17 -0.99 -17.17 18.53
C ASN A 17 -2.08 -17.17 17.45
N LEU A 18 -2.87 -16.09 17.35
CA LEU A 18 -3.86 -15.94 16.29
C LEU A 18 -3.18 -15.92 14.91
N CYS A 19 -2.19 -15.05 14.73
CA CYS A 19 -1.45 -14.96 13.46
C CYS A 19 -0.80 -16.28 13.09
N LYS A 20 -0.14 -16.96 14.06
CA LYS A 20 0.50 -18.26 13.85
C LYS A 20 -0.50 -19.32 13.40
N ASN A 21 -1.63 -19.46 14.10
CA ASN A 21 -2.68 -20.43 13.76
C ASN A 21 -3.26 -20.19 12.35
N LEU A 22 -3.45 -18.92 11.97
CA LEU A 22 -3.95 -18.55 10.65
C LEU A 22 -2.90 -18.81 9.57
N TRP A 23 -1.64 -18.52 9.86
CA TRP A 23 -0.53 -18.77 8.95
C TRP A 23 -0.29 -20.28 8.71
N GLU A 24 -0.29 -21.10 9.77
CA GLU A 24 -0.14 -22.56 9.66
C GLU A 24 -1.25 -23.18 8.78
N LYS A 25 -2.45 -22.61 8.81
CA LYS A 25 -3.57 -23.00 7.94
C LYS A 25 -3.49 -22.41 6.52
N GLN A 26 -2.43 -21.68 6.20
CA GLN A 26 -2.30 -20.94 4.94
C GLN A 26 -3.50 -20.01 4.66
N SER A 27 -4.10 -19.47 5.73
CA SER A 27 -5.28 -18.63 5.67
C SER A 27 -5.01 -17.17 6.02
N LEU A 28 -3.76 -16.78 6.26
CA LEU A 28 -3.36 -15.41 6.54
C LEU A 28 -2.64 -14.81 5.33
N VAL A 29 -3.12 -13.67 4.84
CA VAL A 29 -2.54 -12.93 3.72
C VAL A 29 -2.22 -11.51 4.17
N PRO A 30 -0.97 -11.04 4.03
CA PRO A 30 -0.60 -9.69 4.38
C PRO A 30 -0.91 -8.69 3.27
N ILE A 31 -1.30 -7.48 3.70
CA ILE A 31 -1.33 -6.26 2.90
C ILE A 31 -0.41 -5.26 3.58
N VAL A 32 0.66 -4.85 2.91
CA VAL A 32 1.65 -3.92 3.46
C VAL A 32 1.51 -2.55 2.83
N GLY A 33 1.63 -1.50 3.65
CA GLY A 33 1.57 -0.11 3.22
C GLY A 33 2.86 0.65 3.52
N ALA A 34 2.86 1.97 3.28
CA ALA A 34 4.03 2.84 3.35
C ALA A 34 4.77 2.77 4.69
N GLY A 35 4.06 2.59 5.81
CA GLY A 35 4.69 2.44 7.13
C GLY A 35 5.57 1.19 7.29
N PHE A 36 5.45 0.21 6.39
CA PHE A 36 6.36 -0.94 6.37
C PHE A 36 7.74 -0.58 5.84
N SER A 37 7.82 0.31 4.86
CA SER A 37 9.06 0.65 4.15
C SER A 37 9.63 2.02 4.52
N CYS A 38 8.82 2.96 5.04
CA CYS A 38 9.26 4.34 5.27
C CYS A 38 10.50 4.41 6.15
N ASP A 39 11.32 5.45 5.94
CA ASP A 39 12.62 5.67 6.62
C ASP A 39 13.65 4.53 6.44
N THR A 40 13.43 3.61 5.51
CA THR A 40 14.43 2.61 5.17
C THR A 40 15.45 3.24 4.21
N PRO A 41 16.75 3.24 4.54
CA PRO A 41 17.78 3.79 3.66
C PRO A 41 17.82 3.09 2.30
N THR A 42 18.08 3.86 1.25
CA THR A 42 18.34 3.36 -0.10
C THR A 42 19.82 3.45 -0.43
N ASP A 43 20.32 2.60 -1.32
CA ASP A 43 21.73 2.60 -1.73
C ASP A 43 22.14 3.86 -2.50
N ASN A 44 21.15 4.62 -2.97
CA ASN A 44 21.34 5.88 -3.70
C ASN A 44 21.49 7.09 -2.78
N GLY A 45 21.57 6.88 -1.45
CA GLY A 45 21.76 7.94 -0.45
C GLY A 45 20.48 8.62 0.00
N GLY A 46 19.30 8.13 -0.43
CA GLY A 46 17.99 8.56 0.06
C GLY A 46 17.43 7.61 1.13
N HIS A 47 16.14 7.71 1.32
CA HIS A 47 15.34 6.78 2.14
C HIS A 47 13.96 6.60 1.51
N VAL A 48 13.29 5.50 1.80
CA VAL A 48 11.94 5.28 1.31
C VAL A 48 11.01 6.31 1.94
N GLN A 49 10.43 7.15 1.10
CA GLN A 49 9.56 8.25 1.51
C GLN A 49 8.23 7.73 2.07
N SER A 50 7.77 8.43 3.11
CA SER A 50 6.38 8.31 3.57
C SER A 50 5.41 8.96 2.56
N ALA A 51 4.12 8.63 2.66
CA ALA A 51 3.08 9.29 1.86
C ALA A 51 3.06 10.82 2.07
N ARG A 52 3.42 11.29 3.29
CA ARG A 52 3.50 12.72 3.61
C ARG A 52 4.67 13.40 2.89
N GLU A 53 5.83 12.77 2.83
CA GLU A 53 7.00 13.31 2.13
C GLU A 53 6.76 13.35 0.63
N LEU A 54 6.25 12.26 0.04
CA LEU A 54 5.86 12.24 -1.37
C LEU A 54 4.84 13.33 -1.70
N ARG A 55 3.81 13.50 -0.86
CA ARG A 55 2.83 14.58 -1.00
C ARG A 55 3.50 15.96 -1.02
N ASN A 56 4.46 16.21 -0.13
CA ASN A 56 5.17 17.49 -0.07
C ASN A 56 6.04 17.71 -1.32
N THR A 57 6.68 16.66 -1.84
CA THR A 57 7.41 16.71 -3.11
C THR A 57 6.47 17.13 -4.25
N LEU A 58 5.32 16.47 -4.42
CA LEU A 58 4.35 16.81 -5.46
C LEU A 58 3.83 18.25 -5.30
N LEU A 59 3.56 18.69 -4.07
CA LEU A 59 3.09 20.04 -3.79
C LEU A 59 4.11 21.10 -4.24
N GLN A 60 5.41 20.89 -4.05
CA GLN A 60 6.45 21.80 -4.51
C GLN A 60 6.43 21.99 -6.04
N TYR A 61 6.24 20.90 -6.79
CA TYR A 61 6.09 20.98 -8.23
C TYR A 61 4.82 21.74 -8.65
N ILE A 62 3.70 21.51 -7.94
CA ILE A 62 2.46 22.24 -8.22
C ILE A 62 2.64 23.73 -7.95
N GLU A 63 3.22 24.13 -6.82
CA GLU A 63 3.46 25.53 -6.47
C GLU A 63 4.38 26.24 -7.48
N GLN A 64 5.34 25.52 -8.03
CA GLN A 64 6.32 26.10 -8.93
C GLN A 64 5.87 26.17 -10.39
N TYR A 65 5.08 25.20 -10.86
CA TYR A 65 4.80 25.04 -12.30
C TYR A 65 3.33 25.15 -12.68
N SER A 66 2.41 25.24 -11.70
CA SER A 66 1.01 25.49 -12.01
C SER A 66 0.74 26.96 -12.34
N GLN A 67 -0.44 27.20 -12.93
CA GLN A 67 -1.00 28.56 -13.11
C GLN A 67 -2.11 28.82 -12.10
N TYR A 68 -2.17 28.05 -11.03
CA TYR A 68 -3.17 28.18 -9.97
C TYR A 68 -2.94 29.48 -9.18
N ASP A 69 -4.05 30.13 -8.80
CA ASP A 69 -3.98 31.30 -7.95
C ASP A 69 -3.71 30.93 -6.48
N ALA A 70 -3.55 31.94 -5.63
CA ALA A 70 -3.22 31.74 -4.22
C ALA A 70 -4.30 30.97 -3.44
N ASP A 71 -5.58 31.15 -3.81
CA ASP A 71 -6.70 30.47 -3.14
C ASP A 71 -6.76 29.01 -3.58
N GLU A 72 -6.54 28.71 -4.85
CA GLU A 72 -6.43 27.36 -5.40
C GLU A 72 -5.27 26.60 -4.75
N ILE A 73 -4.08 27.20 -4.67
CA ILE A 73 -2.90 26.61 -3.98
C ILE A 73 -3.21 26.37 -2.51
N SER A 74 -3.89 27.31 -1.83
CA SER A 74 -4.29 27.12 -0.43
C SER A 74 -5.24 25.93 -0.25
N ASN A 75 -6.17 25.73 -1.18
CA ASN A 75 -7.06 24.58 -1.17
C ASN A 75 -6.29 23.26 -1.40
N ILE A 76 -5.37 23.22 -2.37
CA ILE A 76 -4.55 22.05 -2.69
C ILE A 76 -3.65 21.67 -1.48
N LYS A 77 -3.13 22.64 -0.75
CA LYS A 77 -2.35 22.41 0.48
C LYS A 77 -3.10 21.62 1.56
N ASN A 78 -4.40 21.66 1.56
CA ASN A 78 -5.23 20.95 2.52
C ASN A 78 -5.71 19.57 2.05
N GLN A 79 -5.43 19.22 0.78
CA GLN A 79 -5.83 17.94 0.21
C GLN A 79 -4.97 16.77 0.69
N GLN A 80 -5.54 15.57 0.68
CA GLN A 80 -4.79 14.32 0.86
C GLN A 80 -3.94 14.00 -0.39
N LEU A 81 -3.02 13.04 -0.26
CA LEU A 81 -2.09 12.68 -1.34
C LEU A 81 -2.82 12.35 -2.65
N ALA A 82 -3.87 11.55 -2.61
CA ALA A 82 -4.57 11.11 -3.82
C ALA A 82 -5.30 12.23 -4.58
N GLU A 83 -5.86 13.20 -3.85
CA GLU A 83 -6.49 14.38 -4.44
C GLU A 83 -5.44 15.35 -5.01
N LEU A 84 -4.38 15.61 -4.24
CA LEU A 84 -3.27 16.46 -4.67
C LEU A 84 -2.55 15.87 -5.89
N ALA A 85 -2.41 14.55 -5.97
CA ALA A 85 -1.81 13.88 -7.10
C ALA A 85 -2.58 14.09 -8.42
N SER A 86 -3.90 14.26 -8.38
CA SER A 86 -4.67 14.65 -9.58
C SER A 86 -4.21 16.01 -10.11
N SER A 87 -4.09 17.02 -9.23
CA SER A 87 -3.58 18.34 -9.60
C SER A 87 -2.14 18.30 -10.13
N PHE A 88 -1.30 17.41 -9.58
CA PHE A 88 0.06 17.21 -10.08
C PHE A 88 0.08 16.64 -11.51
N TRP A 89 -0.73 15.61 -11.77
CA TRP A 89 -0.80 15.02 -13.11
C TRP A 89 -1.38 15.99 -14.15
N ASP A 90 -2.31 16.88 -13.76
CA ASP A 90 -2.88 17.92 -14.64
C ASP A 90 -1.83 18.94 -15.13
N ILE A 91 -0.78 19.15 -14.34
CA ILE A 91 0.31 20.08 -14.71
C ILE A 91 1.55 19.38 -15.24
N PHE A 92 1.62 18.05 -15.19
CA PHE A 92 2.85 17.29 -15.46
C PHE A 92 3.49 17.63 -16.81
N ASP A 93 2.67 17.74 -17.87
CA ASP A 93 3.12 18.09 -19.21
C ASP A 93 3.65 19.54 -19.35
N ARG A 94 3.42 20.38 -18.34
CA ARG A 94 3.89 21.77 -18.29
C ARG A 94 5.22 21.92 -17.56
N ILE A 95 5.65 20.86 -16.86
CA ILE A 95 6.93 20.86 -16.14
C ILE A 95 8.07 20.77 -17.16
N PRO A 96 9.12 21.64 -17.07
CA PRO A 96 10.26 21.56 -17.94
C PRO A 96 10.94 20.19 -17.92
N SER A 97 11.43 19.72 -19.07
CA SER A 97 11.97 18.35 -19.21
C SER A 97 13.16 18.05 -18.29
N ASP A 98 13.99 19.06 -17.98
CA ASP A 98 15.09 18.93 -17.01
C ASP A 98 14.55 18.70 -15.59
N LYS A 99 13.45 19.36 -15.25
CA LYS A 99 12.78 19.20 -13.94
C LYS A 99 12.01 17.89 -13.82
N ILE A 100 11.46 17.40 -14.92
CA ILE A 100 10.93 16.02 -14.98
C ILE A 100 12.05 15.01 -14.74
N GLY A 101 13.25 15.26 -15.30
CA GLY A 101 14.44 14.43 -15.05
C GLY A 101 14.86 14.43 -13.58
N GLU A 102 14.83 15.59 -12.91
CA GLU A 102 15.07 15.70 -11.46
C GLU A 102 14.02 14.91 -10.67
N PHE A 103 12.74 15.05 -11.00
CA PHE A 103 11.65 14.28 -10.37
C PHE A 103 11.87 12.77 -10.49
N TYR A 104 12.22 12.27 -11.68
CA TYR A 104 12.52 10.83 -11.86
C TYR A 104 13.75 10.39 -11.07
N SER A 105 14.76 11.27 -10.95
CA SER A 105 15.95 11.00 -10.13
C SER A 105 15.57 10.88 -8.65
N ASP A 106 14.74 11.78 -8.15
CA ASP A 106 14.27 11.77 -6.76
C ASP A 106 13.45 10.54 -6.47
N ILE A 107 12.52 10.18 -7.36
CA ILE A 107 11.73 8.95 -7.23
C ILE A 107 12.63 7.71 -7.25
N SER A 108 13.64 7.67 -8.13
CA SER A 108 14.62 6.58 -8.16
C SER A 108 15.44 6.50 -6.87
N CYS A 109 15.89 7.64 -6.35
CA CYS A 109 16.68 7.73 -5.14
C CYS A 109 15.92 7.21 -3.91
N ASN A 110 14.63 7.53 -3.84
CA ASN A 110 13.83 7.29 -2.65
C ASN A 110 13.03 5.98 -2.65
N PHE A 111 12.93 5.28 -3.78
CA PHE A 111 12.08 4.09 -3.86
C PHE A 111 12.77 2.84 -4.43
N LYS A 112 14.06 2.92 -4.79
CA LYS A 112 14.78 1.81 -5.41
C LYS A 112 16.10 1.49 -4.72
N ASN A 113 16.57 0.26 -5.00
CA ASN A 113 17.89 -0.22 -4.60
C ASN A 113 18.05 -0.17 -3.07
N ILE A 114 17.36 -1.08 -2.41
CA ILE A 114 17.34 -1.19 -0.94
C ILE A 114 18.13 -2.44 -0.54
N SER A 115 19.29 -2.24 0.08
CA SER A 115 20.12 -3.34 0.61
C SER A 115 20.09 -3.43 2.13
N PHE A 116 19.64 -2.40 2.82
CA PHE A 116 19.48 -2.39 4.26
C PHE A 116 18.03 -2.72 4.64
N PHE A 117 17.85 -3.68 5.54
CA PHE A 117 16.53 -4.09 6.02
C PHE A 117 16.49 -3.99 7.55
N LYS A 118 15.45 -3.35 8.05
CA LYS A 118 15.16 -3.33 9.48
C LYS A 118 14.83 -4.74 9.98
N GLU A 119 15.08 -5.02 11.26
CA GLU A 119 14.90 -6.36 11.83
C GLU A 119 13.50 -6.92 11.61
N TYR A 120 12.45 -6.10 11.84
CA TYR A 120 11.07 -6.52 11.62
C TYR A 120 10.74 -6.79 10.15
N GLN A 121 11.34 -6.04 9.21
CA GLN A 121 11.20 -6.29 7.77
C GLN A 121 11.81 -7.64 7.40
N SER A 122 13.02 -7.89 7.86
CA SER A 122 13.71 -9.16 7.62
C SER A 122 12.95 -10.35 8.21
N ALA A 123 12.45 -10.23 9.43
CA ALA A 123 11.63 -11.25 10.08
C ALA A 123 10.34 -11.52 9.29
N PHE A 124 9.58 -10.47 8.93
CA PHE A 124 8.34 -10.56 8.19
C PHE A 124 8.55 -11.17 6.79
N LEU A 125 9.56 -10.70 6.06
CA LEU A 125 9.87 -11.15 4.71
C LEU A 125 10.50 -12.55 4.68
N SER A 126 11.00 -13.05 5.81
CA SER A 126 11.46 -14.43 5.96
C SER A 126 10.32 -15.44 6.04
N ILE A 127 9.12 -15.02 6.38
CA ILE A 127 7.94 -15.88 6.42
C ILE A 127 7.55 -16.32 4.99
N ARG A 128 7.15 -17.57 4.84
CA ARG A 128 6.62 -18.06 3.57
C ARG A 128 5.12 -17.76 3.49
N TRP A 129 4.80 -16.59 2.98
CA TRP A 129 3.43 -16.16 2.76
C TRP A 129 2.79 -16.88 1.57
N PRO A 130 1.47 -17.11 1.55
CA PRO A 130 0.76 -17.60 0.37
C PRO A 130 0.89 -16.65 -0.83
N CYS A 131 0.73 -15.37 -0.57
CA CYS A 131 1.01 -14.23 -1.43
C CYS A 131 1.16 -12.98 -0.54
N VAL A 132 1.60 -11.88 -1.11
CA VAL A 132 1.67 -10.56 -0.44
C VAL A 132 1.02 -9.53 -1.34
N PHE A 133 0.17 -8.68 -0.77
CA PHE A 133 -0.28 -7.47 -1.43
C PHE A 133 0.49 -6.27 -0.85
N THR A 134 0.82 -5.32 -1.70
CA THR A 134 1.44 -4.07 -1.25
C THR A 134 0.80 -2.86 -1.94
N LEU A 135 0.69 -1.79 -1.17
CA LEU A 135 0.29 -0.47 -1.65
C LEU A 135 1.53 0.39 -2.00
N ASN A 136 2.72 -0.17 -1.76
CA ASN A 136 3.99 0.55 -1.93
C ASN A 136 4.51 0.44 -3.36
N TYR A 137 5.17 1.50 -3.79
CA TYR A 137 5.85 1.57 -5.10
C TYR A 137 7.27 1.03 -5.05
N ASP A 138 7.88 1.06 -3.85
CA ASP A 138 9.31 0.76 -3.63
C ASP A 138 9.68 -0.69 -3.96
N THR A 139 10.99 -0.94 -4.03
CA THR A 139 11.54 -2.26 -4.36
C THR A 139 11.96 -3.09 -3.14
N LEU A 140 11.62 -2.66 -1.92
CA LEU A 140 12.11 -3.28 -0.68
C LEU A 140 11.85 -4.79 -0.62
N ILE A 141 10.66 -5.24 -1.00
CA ILE A 141 10.29 -6.65 -0.90
C ILE A 141 11.03 -7.49 -1.94
N GLU A 142 11.15 -6.98 -3.15
CA GLU A 142 11.88 -7.62 -4.25
C GLU A 142 13.39 -7.63 -3.99
N ASP A 143 13.93 -6.55 -3.46
CA ASP A 143 15.35 -6.41 -3.13
C ASP A 143 15.74 -7.32 -1.98
N PHE A 144 14.82 -7.62 -1.06
CA PHE A 144 15.07 -8.57 0.03
C PHE A 144 15.36 -9.98 -0.48
N SER A 145 14.59 -10.46 -1.46
CA SER A 145 14.75 -11.84 -1.94
C SER A 145 14.11 -12.07 -3.31
N ASN A 146 14.82 -12.78 -4.18
CA ASN A 146 14.34 -13.21 -5.49
C ASN A 146 13.19 -14.23 -5.44
N ARG A 147 12.77 -14.67 -4.26
CA ARG A 147 11.59 -15.54 -4.09
C ARG A 147 10.27 -14.80 -4.24
N TYR A 148 10.29 -13.47 -4.21
CA TYR A 148 9.13 -12.66 -4.52
C TYR A 148 9.05 -12.40 -6.03
N TYR A 149 7.85 -12.52 -6.58
CA TYR A 149 7.58 -12.22 -7.98
C TYR A 149 6.58 -11.07 -8.05
N PRO A 150 6.99 -9.87 -8.49
CA PRO A 150 6.09 -8.73 -8.58
C PRO A 150 5.04 -8.96 -9.68
N VAL A 151 3.79 -8.75 -9.32
CA VAL A 151 2.64 -8.68 -10.21
C VAL A 151 2.21 -7.22 -10.23
N ILE A 152 2.40 -6.58 -11.38
CA ILE A 152 2.25 -5.15 -11.57
C ILE A 152 0.98 -4.88 -12.37
N PRO A 153 0.19 -3.83 -12.06
CA PRO A 153 -0.97 -3.44 -12.85
C PRO A 153 -0.60 -3.27 -14.33
N PHE A 154 -1.51 -3.65 -15.20
CA PHE A 154 -1.39 -3.59 -16.67
C PHE A 154 -0.32 -4.50 -17.29
N ASP A 155 0.46 -5.21 -16.50
CA ASP A 155 1.42 -6.19 -17.01
C ASP A 155 0.85 -7.62 -17.00
N LYS A 156 1.21 -8.40 -18.01
CA LYS A 156 0.82 -9.82 -18.07
C LYS A 156 1.71 -10.64 -17.12
N ILE A 157 1.09 -11.46 -16.29
CA ILE A 157 1.81 -12.38 -15.41
C ILE A 157 2.58 -13.40 -16.27
N ASN A 158 3.91 -13.40 -16.15
CA ASN A 158 4.71 -14.47 -16.72
C ASN A 158 4.65 -15.71 -15.82
N LYS A 159 3.76 -16.64 -16.15
CA LYS A 159 3.50 -17.85 -15.36
C LYS A 159 4.75 -18.72 -15.17
N PHE A 160 5.70 -18.69 -16.09
CA PHE A 160 6.94 -19.45 -15.98
C PHE A 160 7.85 -18.86 -14.89
N HIS A 161 8.04 -17.53 -14.91
CA HIS A 161 8.87 -16.85 -13.90
C HIS A 161 8.20 -16.74 -12.53
N ALA A 162 6.87 -16.79 -12.47
CA ALA A 162 6.09 -16.77 -11.23
C ALA A 162 6.01 -18.14 -10.54
N ARG A 163 6.43 -19.22 -11.23
CA ARG A 163 6.38 -20.57 -10.69
C ARG A 163 7.31 -20.67 -9.48
N ASP A 164 6.81 -21.32 -8.44
CA ASP A 164 7.53 -21.56 -7.17
C ASP A 164 7.95 -20.26 -6.40
N LYS A 165 7.46 -19.11 -6.83
CA LYS A 165 7.67 -17.82 -6.17
C LYS A 165 6.43 -17.35 -5.43
N ILE A 166 6.65 -16.50 -4.42
CA ILE A 166 5.59 -15.81 -3.72
C ILE A 166 5.13 -14.64 -4.61
N LYS A 167 3.86 -14.64 -5.04
CA LYS A 167 3.32 -13.50 -5.79
C LYS A 167 3.26 -12.28 -4.89
N LEU A 168 3.86 -11.19 -5.34
CA LEU A 168 3.80 -9.87 -4.72
C LEU A 168 2.92 -8.96 -5.59
N PHE A 169 1.69 -8.73 -5.17
CA PHE A 169 0.75 -7.89 -5.90
C PHE A 169 0.95 -6.42 -5.53
N LYS A 170 1.48 -5.62 -6.45
CA LYS A 170 1.76 -4.18 -6.25
C LYS A 170 0.56 -3.37 -6.75
N ILE A 171 -0.45 -3.18 -5.91
CA ILE A 171 -1.77 -2.63 -6.29
C ILE A 171 -1.66 -1.21 -6.87
N HIS A 172 -0.77 -0.38 -6.32
CA HIS A 172 -0.57 1.01 -6.75
C HIS A 172 0.53 1.17 -7.81
N GLY A 173 1.03 0.07 -8.36
CA GLY A 173 2.07 0.11 -9.39
C GLY A 173 3.46 -0.17 -8.87
N ASP A 174 4.47 0.15 -9.67
CA ASP A 174 5.86 -0.22 -9.45
C ASP A 174 6.81 0.84 -9.95
N VAL A 175 7.74 1.26 -9.10
CA VAL A 175 8.71 2.31 -9.43
C VAL A 175 9.65 1.92 -10.58
N ASN A 176 10.09 0.66 -10.65
CA ASN A 176 10.95 0.21 -11.75
C ASN A 176 10.23 0.30 -13.09
N ARG A 177 8.96 -0.11 -13.10
CA ARG A 177 8.14 -0.06 -14.31
C ARG A 177 7.83 1.36 -14.72
N TYR A 178 7.47 2.23 -13.78
CA TYR A 178 7.26 3.65 -14.02
C TYR A 178 8.50 4.32 -14.62
N LEU A 179 9.65 4.20 -13.97
CA LEU A 179 10.89 4.84 -14.44
C LEU A 179 11.39 4.28 -15.78
N SER A 180 11.12 3.02 -16.10
CA SER A 180 11.52 2.43 -17.38
C SER A 180 10.63 2.82 -18.55
N THR A 181 9.37 3.21 -18.30
CA THR A 181 8.39 3.51 -19.33
C THR A 181 8.04 5.01 -19.42
N GLY A 182 8.18 5.74 -18.31
CA GLY A 182 7.65 7.10 -18.14
C GLY A 182 6.12 7.16 -18.08
N ASP A 183 5.43 6.01 -18.06
CA ASP A 183 3.96 5.94 -18.11
C ASP A 183 3.36 5.97 -16.70
N SER A 184 2.63 7.05 -16.40
CA SER A 184 2.04 7.31 -15.08
C SER A 184 1.04 6.24 -14.62
N LYS A 185 0.53 5.39 -15.52
CA LYS A 185 -0.34 4.27 -15.12
C LYS A 185 0.35 3.24 -14.22
N TYR A 186 1.70 3.20 -14.24
CA TYR A 186 2.49 2.34 -13.36
C TYR A 186 2.86 3.00 -12.02
N PHE A 187 2.41 4.26 -11.80
CA PHE A 187 2.62 5.00 -10.57
C PHE A 187 1.31 5.62 -10.13
N ILE A 188 0.43 4.79 -9.59
CA ILE A 188 -0.97 5.09 -9.27
C ILE A 188 -1.00 5.89 -7.97
N LEU A 189 -1.10 7.19 -8.07
CA LEU A 189 -1.14 8.13 -6.95
C LEU A 189 -2.53 8.72 -6.76
N SER A 190 -3.22 9.05 -7.88
CA SER A 190 -4.51 9.72 -7.82
C SER A 190 -5.67 8.73 -7.73
N ARG A 191 -6.80 9.25 -7.20
CA ARG A 191 -8.04 8.47 -7.12
C ARG A 191 -8.53 8.02 -8.49
N ASP A 192 -8.40 8.87 -9.51
CA ASP A 192 -8.84 8.55 -10.87
C ASP A 192 -7.99 7.46 -11.52
N GLN A 193 -6.66 7.53 -11.36
CA GLN A 193 -5.76 6.45 -11.78
C GLN A 193 -6.12 5.13 -11.10
N TYR A 194 -6.43 5.20 -9.81
CA TYR A 194 -6.82 4.03 -9.05
C TYR A 194 -8.13 3.42 -9.58
N ILE A 195 -9.17 4.22 -9.75
CA ILE A 195 -10.46 3.76 -10.33
C ILE A 195 -10.23 3.17 -11.71
N HIS A 196 -9.44 3.84 -12.57
CA HIS A 196 -9.11 3.34 -13.90
C HIS A 196 -8.39 1.99 -13.84
N SER A 197 -7.42 1.85 -12.95
CA SER A 197 -6.71 0.59 -12.73
C SER A 197 -7.66 -0.53 -12.29
N MET A 198 -8.56 -0.24 -11.35
CA MET A 198 -9.53 -1.21 -10.83
C MET A 198 -10.59 -1.64 -11.86
N MET A 199 -10.92 -0.77 -12.82
CA MET A 199 -11.90 -1.05 -13.88
C MET A 199 -11.28 -1.68 -15.13
N SER A 200 -9.96 -1.74 -15.23
CA SER A 200 -9.26 -2.27 -16.39
C SER A 200 -9.34 -3.80 -16.46
N ASP A 201 -9.77 -4.33 -17.59
CA ASP A 201 -9.73 -5.78 -17.87
C ASP A 201 -8.31 -6.36 -17.80
N GLN A 202 -7.28 -5.55 -18.02
CA GLN A 202 -5.88 -5.97 -17.93
C GLN A 202 -5.48 -6.33 -16.49
N ASN A 203 -6.16 -5.75 -15.49
CA ASN A 203 -5.89 -5.99 -14.07
C ASN A 203 -6.82 -7.03 -13.44
N ARG A 204 -7.70 -7.63 -14.22
CA ARG A 204 -8.73 -8.56 -13.74
C ARG A 204 -8.14 -9.69 -12.90
N ASP A 205 -7.05 -10.31 -13.34
CA ASP A 205 -6.40 -11.41 -12.61
C ASP A 205 -5.92 -10.96 -11.21
N MET A 206 -5.36 -9.76 -11.10
CA MET A 206 -4.91 -9.20 -9.82
C MET A 206 -6.09 -8.87 -8.90
N LEU A 207 -7.17 -8.32 -9.47
CA LEU A 207 -8.39 -8.00 -8.73
C LEU A 207 -9.09 -9.27 -8.24
N ASP A 208 -9.19 -10.30 -9.06
CA ASP A 208 -9.79 -11.58 -8.69
C ASP A 208 -9.01 -12.26 -7.56
N GLU A 209 -7.67 -12.17 -7.57
CA GLU A 209 -6.83 -12.65 -6.46
C GLU A 209 -7.07 -11.84 -5.17
N LEU A 210 -7.16 -10.50 -5.27
CA LEU A 210 -7.47 -9.63 -4.14
C LEU A 210 -8.86 -9.94 -3.56
N LEU A 211 -9.87 -10.03 -4.41
CA LEU A 211 -11.23 -10.39 -4.01
C LEU A 211 -11.29 -11.79 -3.39
N THR A 212 -10.56 -12.75 -3.95
CA THR A 212 -10.44 -14.11 -3.41
C THR A 212 -9.79 -14.08 -2.03
N ALA A 213 -8.73 -13.30 -1.84
CA ALA A 213 -8.09 -13.13 -0.53
C ALA A 213 -9.08 -12.57 0.49
N PHE A 214 -9.83 -11.51 0.14
CA PHE A 214 -10.83 -10.92 1.04
C PHE A 214 -12.01 -11.85 1.35
N SER A 215 -12.39 -12.72 0.41
CA SER A 215 -13.54 -13.63 0.59
C SER A 215 -13.20 -14.91 1.35
N SER A 216 -11.94 -15.35 1.31
CA SER A 216 -11.56 -16.71 1.77
C SER A 216 -10.41 -16.73 2.78
N LYS A 217 -9.72 -15.62 2.98
CA LYS A 217 -8.54 -15.52 3.86
C LYS A 217 -8.74 -14.50 4.96
N SER A 218 -7.98 -14.63 6.03
CA SER A 218 -7.80 -13.56 7.00
C SER A 218 -6.76 -12.59 6.49
N ILE A 219 -6.97 -11.30 6.69
CA ILE A 219 -6.10 -10.24 6.20
C ILE A 219 -5.31 -9.64 7.34
N LEU A 220 -4.00 -9.49 7.12
CA LEU A 220 -3.09 -8.79 8.02
C LEU A 220 -2.65 -7.48 7.39
N PHE A 221 -3.18 -6.36 7.85
CA PHE A 221 -2.68 -5.04 7.48
C PHE A 221 -1.46 -4.68 8.30
N PHE A 222 -0.39 -4.29 7.62
CA PHE A 222 0.88 -3.97 8.24
C PHE A 222 1.46 -2.67 7.68
N GLY A 223 1.56 -1.62 8.51
CA GLY A 223 2.06 -0.32 8.10
C GLY A 223 1.15 0.45 7.13
N CYS A 224 -0.14 0.16 7.11
CA CYS A 224 -1.15 0.85 6.29
C CYS A 224 -1.77 2.00 7.07
N GLY A 225 -2.05 3.14 6.41
CA GLY A 225 -2.70 4.29 7.03
C GLY A 225 -4.19 4.11 7.26
N LEU A 226 -4.83 3.21 6.56
CA LEU A 226 -6.27 2.89 6.60
C LEU A 226 -7.22 4.08 6.35
N SER A 227 -6.79 5.10 5.65
CA SER A 227 -7.67 6.22 5.27
C SER A 227 -8.33 5.99 3.91
N GLU A 228 -7.55 5.75 2.89
CA GLU A 228 -8.01 5.55 1.49
C GLU A 228 -8.18 4.06 1.18
N GLU A 229 -7.34 3.23 1.77
CA GLU A 229 -7.35 1.78 1.60
C GLU A 229 -8.63 1.13 2.14
N LEU A 230 -9.29 1.75 3.14
CA LEU A 230 -10.59 1.26 3.64
C LEU A 230 -11.71 1.43 2.64
N ASP A 231 -11.70 2.50 1.84
CA ASP A 231 -12.70 2.70 0.79
C ASP A 231 -12.55 1.66 -0.32
N LEU A 232 -11.31 1.26 -0.60
CA LEU A 232 -10.95 0.14 -1.47
C LEU A 232 -11.54 -1.17 -1.00
N LEU A 233 -11.28 -1.48 0.26
CA LEU A 233 -11.75 -2.68 0.92
C LEU A 233 -13.27 -2.71 0.97
N TYR A 234 -13.90 -1.56 1.21
CA TYR A 234 -15.35 -1.45 1.29
C TYR A 234 -16.00 -1.72 -0.07
N SER A 235 -15.47 -1.16 -1.14
CA SER A 235 -15.97 -1.42 -2.50
C SER A 235 -15.82 -2.89 -2.88
N ALA A 236 -14.69 -3.50 -2.52
CA ALA A 236 -14.47 -4.93 -2.72
C ALA A 236 -15.41 -5.78 -1.85
N GLN A 237 -15.60 -5.45 -0.57
CA GLN A 237 -16.50 -6.16 0.34
C GLN A 237 -17.97 -6.02 -0.05
N LEU A 238 -18.43 -4.84 -0.50
CA LEU A 238 -19.81 -4.66 -0.95
C LEU A 238 -20.13 -5.55 -2.15
N SER A 239 -19.22 -5.63 -3.13
CA SER A 239 -19.41 -6.50 -4.28
C SER A 239 -19.41 -7.99 -3.89
N LEU A 240 -18.67 -8.36 -2.83
CA LEU A 240 -18.61 -9.73 -2.31
C LEU A 240 -19.79 -10.05 -1.40
N VAL A 241 -20.24 -9.12 -0.55
CA VAL A 241 -21.42 -9.31 0.32
C VAL A 241 -22.69 -9.48 -0.52
N GLU A 242 -22.80 -8.78 -1.65
CA GLU A 242 -23.91 -9.01 -2.57
C GLU A 242 -23.85 -10.40 -3.23
N LYS A 243 -22.65 -10.87 -3.58
CA LYS A 243 -22.45 -12.23 -4.12
C LYS A 243 -22.52 -13.31 -3.03
N ALA A 244 -22.13 -13.02 -1.80
CA ALA A 244 -22.02 -13.95 -0.69
C ALA A 244 -23.28 -14.09 0.18
N LYS A 245 -24.38 -13.44 -0.17
CA LYS A 245 -25.70 -13.67 0.51
C LYS A 245 -26.14 -15.15 0.53
N SER A 246 -25.40 -16.02 -0.19
CA SER A 246 -25.63 -17.46 -0.24
C SER A 246 -24.55 -18.31 0.46
N ILE A 247 -23.47 -17.74 0.95
CA ILE A 247 -22.35 -18.47 1.55
C ILE A 247 -22.21 -18.03 2.99
N ASN A 248 -22.36 -18.98 3.91
CA ASN A 248 -22.18 -18.77 5.36
C ASN A 248 -20.80 -18.12 5.61
N PRO A 249 -20.71 -16.87 6.07
CA PRO A 249 -19.42 -16.22 6.25
C PRO A 249 -18.71 -16.94 7.41
N ARG A 250 -17.75 -17.79 7.08
CA ARG A 250 -16.77 -18.23 8.08
C ARG A 250 -16.02 -16.97 8.49
N TYR A 251 -16.08 -16.63 9.76
CA TYR A 251 -15.46 -15.46 10.34
C TYR A 251 -14.02 -15.31 9.86
N GLN A 252 -13.80 -14.35 8.99
CA GLN A 252 -12.48 -13.94 8.58
C GLN A 252 -12.00 -12.92 9.61
N SER A 253 -10.79 -13.11 10.12
CA SER A 253 -10.19 -12.11 10.99
C SER A 253 -9.47 -11.09 10.13
N ILE A 254 -9.74 -9.82 10.38
CA ILE A 254 -8.95 -8.72 9.84
C ILE A 254 -8.12 -8.18 10.99
N ILE A 255 -6.81 -8.29 10.87
CA ILE A 255 -5.83 -7.89 11.87
C ILE A 255 -5.13 -6.65 11.34
N TYR A 256 -5.06 -5.62 12.16
CA TYR A 256 -4.37 -4.39 11.82
C TYR A 256 -3.22 -4.16 12.80
N ILE A 257 -2.01 -4.00 12.27
CA ILE A 257 -0.83 -3.64 13.04
C ILE A 257 -0.39 -2.24 12.61
N ASN A 258 -0.47 -1.29 13.52
CA ASN A 258 0.03 0.05 13.33
C ASN A 258 1.39 0.21 14.01
N PHE A 259 2.30 0.94 13.36
CA PHE A 259 3.50 1.45 14.01
C PHE A 259 3.17 2.78 14.66
N GLU A 260 3.23 2.83 15.98
CA GLU A 260 3.12 4.10 16.70
C GLU A 260 4.44 4.85 16.53
N THR A 261 4.37 6.05 15.96
CA THR A 261 5.42 7.05 16.06
C THR A 261 5.27 7.78 17.40
N GLU A 262 6.32 8.44 17.90
CA GLU A 262 6.23 9.23 19.13
C GLU A 262 5.08 10.25 19.10
N GLU A 263 4.75 10.79 17.91
CA GLU A 263 3.59 11.67 17.71
C GLU A 263 2.24 10.93 17.81
N SER A 264 2.17 9.66 17.43
CA SER A 264 0.94 8.88 17.48
C SER A 264 0.65 8.28 18.85
N ILE A 265 1.67 8.06 19.69
CA ILE A 265 1.50 7.67 21.10
C ILE A 265 0.72 8.77 21.87
N ALA A 266 0.93 10.04 21.49
CA ALA A 266 0.22 11.17 22.08
C ALA A 266 -1.24 11.30 21.59
N LYS A 267 -1.65 10.60 20.53
CA LYS A 267 -3.01 10.64 19.95
C LYS A 267 -3.47 9.22 19.70
N PRO A 268 -4.09 8.54 20.67
CA PRO A 268 -4.70 7.24 20.45
C PRO A 268 -5.71 7.34 19.31
N LEU A 269 -5.90 6.23 18.58
CA LEU A 269 -6.89 6.16 17.50
C LEU A 269 -8.21 6.78 17.96
N SER A 270 -8.71 7.74 17.21
CA SER A 270 -9.93 8.44 17.59
C SER A 270 -11.09 7.45 17.65
N ARG A 271 -12.07 7.71 18.52
CA ARG A 271 -13.28 6.88 18.62
C ARG A 271 -13.98 6.76 17.25
N LEU A 272 -13.95 7.83 16.46
CA LEU A 272 -14.50 7.82 15.10
C LEU A 272 -13.76 6.82 14.19
N THR A 273 -12.44 6.77 14.27
CA THR A 273 -11.61 5.80 13.53
C THR A 273 -11.90 4.37 13.99
N LEU A 274 -11.98 4.14 15.30
CA LEU A 274 -12.31 2.82 15.86
C LEU A 274 -13.71 2.36 15.44
N ASP A 275 -14.71 3.25 15.46
CA ASP A 275 -16.07 2.95 15.01
C ASP A 275 -16.10 2.65 13.50
N LYS A 276 -15.29 3.37 12.72
CA LYS A 276 -15.13 3.12 11.28
C LYS A 276 -14.53 1.72 11.06
N LEU A 277 -13.44 1.38 11.73
CA LEU A 277 -12.80 0.07 11.65
C LEU A 277 -13.74 -1.07 12.09
N ALA A 278 -14.52 -0.84 13.15
CA ALA A 278 -15.51 -1.81 13.63
C ALA A 278 -16.58 -2.14 12.59
N ARG A 279 -17.06 -1.14 11.84
CA ARG A 279 -18.03 -1.34 10.75
C ARG A 279 -17.49 -2.24 9.65
N TYR A 280 -16.19 -2.26 9.44
CA TYR A 280 -15.51 -3.13 8.47
C TYR A 280 -15.09 -4.49 9.04
N GLY A 281 -15.45 -4.79 10.30
CA GLY A 281 -15.09 -6.04 10.95
C GLY A 281 -13.59 -6.16 11.28
N ILE A 282 -12.88 -5.03 11.34
CA ILE A 282 -11.44 -5.00 11.61
C ILE A 282 -11.19 -5.11 13.11
N THR A 283 -10.34 -6.04 13.50
CA THR A 283 -9.77 -6.16 14.85
C THR A 283 -8.42 -5.45 14.89
N VAL A 284 -8.27 -4.49 15.80
CA VAL A 284 -7.05 -3.70 15.98
C VAL A 284 -6.27 -4.23 17.18
#